data_464e6c6cb25d79682c823ada82091be7
#
_entry.id   464e6c6cb25d79682c823ada82091be7
#
_cell.length_a   1.000
_cell.length_b   1.000
_cell.length_c   1.000
_cell.angle_alpha   90.00
_cell.angle_beta   90.00
_cell.angle_gamma   90.00
#
_symmetry.space_group_name_H-M   'P 1'
#
loop_
_entity.id
_entity.type
_entity.pdbx_description
1 polymer ?
#
loop_
_entity_poly.entity_id
_entity_poly.type
_entity_poly.pdbx_seq_one_letter_code
_entity_poly.pdbx_strand_id
1 'polypeptide(L)'
;MGKTRFIEMAFEGRNEWWRYIATLFMVFLGWQFIGVIPLFVFSYMKADSLQDWIDAAESAFLGLGIDSNLYLLLIIFSFIGGLVFLVLGVRTIHHRSLKSLVSSRKTIDWNRILFGFAFWFLVSVILIFLDYLSHPEDFLNNFKLVPFVILVVVSLVFIPFQTSFEELLFRGYLMQGIGLLFKNAWAPLFLTSVGF
;
A
#
# COMPACT_ATOMS: atom_id res chain seq x y z
N MET A 1 -1.88 -16.66 -29.08
CA MET A 1 -2.14 -15.68 -28.01
C MET A 1 -1.00 -15.83 -27.01
N GLY A 2 -0.12 -14.84 -26.91
CA GLY A 2 1.03 -14.90 -26.00
C GLY A 2 0.56 -14.91 -24.57
N LYS A 3 0.79 -16.02 -23.88
CA LYS A 3 0.65 -16.06 -22.40
C LYS A 3 1.63 -15.06 -21.83
N THR A 4 1.16 -14.15 -21.00
CA THR A 4 2.07 -13.20 -20.36
C THR A 4 2.91 -13.96 -19.33
N ARG A 5 4.19 -14.03 -19.55
CA ARG A 5 5.19 -14.72 -18.71
C ARG A 5 5.03 -14.40 -17.21
N PHE A 6 4.50 -13.22 -16.89
CA PHE A 6 4.25 -12.79 -15.52
C PHE A 6 3.08 -13.55 -14.86
N ILE A 7 1.97 -13.80 -15.59
CA ILE A 7 0.84 -14.60 -15.07
C ILE A 7 1.28 -16.05 -14.87
N GLU A 8 2.15 -16.56 -15.74
CA GLU A 8 2.68 -17.93 -15.65
C GLU A 8 3.56 -18.15 -14.41
N MET A 9 4.15 -17.10 -13.83
CA MET A 9 4.90 -17.20 -12.57
C MET A 9 4.04 -17.72 -11.40
N ALA A 10 2.72 -17.60 -11.48
CA ALA A 10 1.82 -18.19 -10.50
C ALA A 10 1.96 -19.72 -10.41
N PHE A 11 2.31 -20.39 -11.53
CA PHE A 11 2.47 -21.85 -11.56
C PHE A 11 3.73 -22.35 -10.82
N GLU A 12 4.60 -21.47 -10.32
CA GLU A 12 5.69 -21.86 -9.42
C GLU A 12 5.20 -22.40 -8.07
N GLY A 13 3.94 -22.16 -7.70
CA GLY A 13 3.33 -22.59 -6.46
C GLY A 13 1.99 -23.30 -6.64
N ARG A 14 1.29 -23.50 -5.53
CA ARG A 14 -0.02 -24.12 -5.50
C ARG A 14 -1.11 -23.08 -5.80
N ASN A 15 -2.03 -23.36 -6.72
CA ASN A 15 -2.95 -22.39 -7.31
C ASN A 15 -4.44 -22.79 -7.19
N GLU A 16 -4.79 -23.64 -6.24
CA GLU A 16 -6.20 -23.94 -5.96
C GLU A 16 -6.92 -22.64 -5.53
N TRP A 17 -8.12 -22.40 -6.07
CA TRP A 17 -8.87 -21.15 -5.88
C TRP A 17 -9.07 -20.74 -4.41
N TRP A 18 -9.29 -21.72 -3.53
CA TRP A 18 -9.48 -21.48 -2.09
C TRP A 18 -8.25 -20.88 -1.42
N ARG A 19 -7.03 -21.12 -1.95
CA ARG A 19 -5.78 -20.55 -1.44
C ARG A 19 -5.75 -19.04 -1.63
N TYR A 20 -6.29 -18.57 -2.75
CA TYR A 20 -6.41 -17.13 -3.01
C TYR A 20 -7.36 -16.48 -2.01
N ILE A 21 -8.52 -17.09 -1.74
CA ILE A 21 -9.47 -16.59 -0.75
C ILE A 21 -8.87 -16.62 0.66
N ALA A 22 -8.23 -17.72 1.06
CA ALA A 22 -7.58 -17.85 2.37
C ALA A 22 -6.47 -16.79 2.57
N THR A 23 -5.65 -16.57 1.54
CA THR A 23 -4.60 -15.55 1.60
C THR A 23 -5.18 -14.13 1.67
N LEU A 24 -6.22 -13.81 0.88
CA LEU A 24 -6.88 -12.51 0.93
C LEU A 24 -7.52 -12.26 2.31
N PHE A 25 -8.13 -13.28 2.89
CA PHE A 25 -8.67 -13.20 4.25
C PHE A 25 -7.56 -12.95 5.28
N MET A 26 -6.43 -13.66 5.18
CA MET A 26 -5.25 -13.40 6.02
C MET A 26 -4.74 -11.97 5.86
N VAL A 27 -4.61 -11.48 4.62
CA VAL A 27 -4.18 -10.11 4.32
C VAL A 27 -5.13 -9.10 4.93
N PHE A 28 -6.44 -9.31 4.80
CA PHE A 28 -7.46 -8.45 5.40
C PHE A 28 -7.32 -8.40 6.93
N LEU A 29 -7.15 -9.55 7.58
CA LEU A 29 -6.91 -9.60 9.03
C LEU A 29 -5.61 -8.89 9.42
N GLY A 30 -4.53 -9.12 8.67
CA GLY A 30 -3.25 -8.47 8.90
C GLY A 30 -3.31 -6.95 8.74
N TRP A 31 -4.03 -6.48 7.73
CA TRP A 31 -4.16 -5.07 7.41
C TRP A 31 -5.14 -4.35 8.35
N GLN A 32 -6.38 -4.84 8.45
CA GLN A 32 -7.47 -4.12 9.10
C GLN A 32 -7.60 -4.40 10.61
N PHE A 33 -6.98 -5.46 11.13
CA PHE A 33 -7.04 -5.78 12.55
C PHE A 33 -5.68 -5.68 13.21
N ILE A 34 -4.68 -6.42 12.74
CA ILE A 34 -3.38 -6.47 13.41
C ILE A 34 -2.57 -5.20 13.12
N GLY A 35 -2.56 -4.73 11.88
CA GLY A 35 -1.82 -3.55 11.47
C GLY A 35 -2.36 -2.24 12.06
N VAL A 36 -3.64 -2.17 12.43
CA VAL A 36 -4.24 -0.98 13.05
C VAL A 36 -4.09 -0.95 14.58
N ILE A 37 -3.60 -2.04 15.22
CA ILE A 37 -3.43 -2.09 16.68
C ILE A 37 -2.63 -0.89 17.22
N PRO A 38 -1.50 -0.47 16.62
CA PRO A 38 -0.76 0.69 17.11
C PRO A 38 -1.60 1.97 17.13
N LEU A 39 -2.42 2.21 16.08
CA LEU A 39 -3.33 3.35 16.04
C LEU A 39 -4.38 3.27 17.14
N PHE A 40 -5.02 2.12 17.34
CA PHE A 40 -6.05 1.93 18.35
C PHE A 40 -5.48 2.10 19.77
N VAL A 41 -4.33 1.50 20.04
CA VAL A 41 -3.68 1.64 21.36
C VAL A 41 -3.31 3.08 21.64
N PHE A 42 -2.70 3.76 20.67
CA PHE A 42 -2.28 5.15 20.85
C PHE A 42 -3.47 6.11 20.98
N SER A 43 -4.51 5.93 20.16
CA SER A 43 -5.73 6.73 20.25
C SER A 43 -6.47 6.52 21.59
N TYR A 44 -6.52 5.27 22.08
CA TYR A 44 -7.11 4.98 23.39
C TYR A 44 -6.33 5.66 24.53
N MET A 45 -5.01 5.69 24.48
CA MET A 45 -4.18 6.39 25.46
C MET A 45 -4.33 7.91 25.43
N LYS A 46 -4.83 8.47 24.32
CA LYS A 46 -5.05 9.92 24.14
C LYS A 46 -6.47 10.36 24.48
N ALA A 47 -7.44 9.45 24.47
CA ALA A 47 -8.82 9.73 24.80
C ALA A 47 -9.00 9.94 26.30
N ASP A 48 -9.86 10.89 26.70
CA ASP A 48 -10.17 11.17 28.11
C ASP A 48 -11.10 10.11 28.71
N SER A 49 -11.88 9.40 27.90
CA SER A 49 -12.79 8.34 28.30
C SER A 49 -13.02 7.33 27.19
N LEU A 50 -13.61 6.16 27.54
CA LEU A 50 -14.00 5.17 26.52
C LEU A 50 -15.03 5.76 25.55
N GLN A 51 -15.95 6.61 26.00
CA GLN A 51 -16.95 7.23 25.14
C GLN A 51 -16.29 8.20 24.15
N ASP A 52 -15.36 9.03 24.62
CA ASP A 52 -14.59 9.94 23.77
C ASP A 52 -13.79 9.17 22.70
N TRP A 53 -13.22 8.03 23.05
CA TRP A 53 -12.53 7.16 22.09
C TRP A 53 -13.47 6.57 21.03
N ILE A 54 -14.68 6.14 21.44
CA ILE A 54 -15.69 5.60 20.52
C ILE A 54 -16.17 6.71 19.57
N ASP A 55 -16.46 7.89 20.09
CA ASP A 55 -16.91 9.04 19.30
C ASP A 55 -15.82 9.51 18.32
N ALA A 56 -14.55 9.50 18.75
CA ALA A 56 -13.42 9.82 17.90
C ALA A 56 -13.19 8.81 16.76
N ALA A 57 -13.64 7.56 16.90
CA ALA A 57 -13.51 6.55 15.86
C ALA A 57 -14.30 6.91 14.58
N GLU A 58 -15.41 7.67 14.69
CA GLU A 58 -16.17 8.17 13.53
C GLU A 58 -15.33 9.08 12.62
N SER A 59 -14.40 9.83 13.21
CA SER A 59 -13.44 10.69 12.49
C SER A 59 -12.08 10.00 12.27
N ALA A 60 -12.01 8.69 12.36
CA ALA A 60 -10.75 7.93 12.33
C ALA A 60 -9.71 8.46 13.34
N PHE A 61 -10.17 8.93 14.51
CA PHE A 61 -9.35 9.45 15.62
C PHE A 61 -8.65 10.81 15.35
N LEU A 62 -9.01 11.52 14.28
CA LEU A 62 -8.43 12.84 13.96
C LEU A 62 -8.75 13.89 15.05
N GLY A 63 -9.90 13.77 15.72
CA GLY A 63 -10.35 14.68 16.79
C GLY A 63 -9.54 14.62 18.09
N LEU A 64 -8.73 13.58 18.31
CA LEU A 64 -7.96 13.39 19.55
C LEU A 64 -6.67 14.22 19.65
N GLY A 65 -6.41 15.13 18.70
CA GLY A 65 -5.21 15.99 18.74
C GLY A 65 -3.90 15.22 18.64
N ILE A 66 -3.89 14.07 17.96
CA ILE A 66 -2.67 13.32 17.66
C ILE A 66 -1.83 14.15 16.68
N ASP A 67 -0.53 14.26 16.93
CA ASP A 67 0.40 14.93 15.99
C ASP A 67 0.27 14.32 14.58
N SER A 68 0.17 15.18 13.56
CA SER A 68 -0.11 14.76 12.18
C SER A 68 0.92 13.78 11.61
N ASN A 69 2.21 13.93 11.96
CA ASN A 69 3.26 13.04 11.48
C ASN A 69 3.17 11.67 12.17
N LEU A 70 2.85 11.67 13.46
CA LEU A 70 2.63 10.44 14.22
C LEU A 70 1.38 9.72 13.73
N TYR A 71 0.29 10.45 13.47
CA TYR A 71 -0.94 9.90 12.90
C TYR A 71 -0.69 9.25 11.54
N LEU A 72 0.04 9.93 10.65
CA LEU A 72 0.47 9.38 9.36
C LEU A 72 1.26 8.07 9.53
N LEU A 73 2.23 8.06 10.44
CA LEU A 73 3.02 6.87 10.76
C LEU A 73 2.13 5.70 11.22
N LEU A 74 1.19 5.97 12.14
CA LEU A 74 0.30 4.95 12.70
C LEU A 74 -0.65 4.35 11.64
N ILE A 75 -1.17 5.18 10.73
CA ILE A 75 -1.99 4.68 9.61
C ILE A 75 -1.16 3.83 8.66
N ILE A 76 0.01 4.32 8.24
CA ILE A 76 0.86 3.56 7.31
C ILE A 76 1.27 2.21 7.91
N PHE A 77 1.38 2.12 9.23
CA PHE A 77 1.72 0.87 9.91
C PHE A 77 0.71 -0.26 9.63
N SER A 78 -0.56 0.07 9.37
CA SER A 78 -1.57 -0.92 8.98
C SER A 78 -1.19 -1.66 7.68
N PHE A 79 -0.62 -0.94 6.71
CA PHE A 79 -0.17 -1.51 5.44
C PHE A 79 1.03 -2.46 5.61
N ILE A 80 1.88 -2.22 6.62
CA ILE A 80 2.97 -3.16 6.99
C ILE A 80 2.35 -4.48 7.46
N GLY A 81 1.29 -4.42 8.27
CA GLY A 81 0.53 -5.61 8.66
C GLY A 81 0.02 -6.38 7.43
N GLY A 82 -0.64 -5.69 6.51
CA GLY A 82 -1.11 -6.28 5.25
C GLY A 82 0.02 -6.92 4.42
N LEU A 83 1.15 -6.22 4.29
CA LEU A 83 2.33 -6.72 3.57
C LEU A 83 2.91 -7.99 4.21
N VAL A 84 3.07 -8.00 5.52
CA VAL A 84 3.58 -9.18 6.25
C VAL A 84 2.67 -10.37 6.03
N PHE A 85 1.36 -10.20 6.14
CA PHE A 85 0.40 -11.28 5.94
C PHE A 85 0.29 -11.72 4.48
N LEU A 86 0.47 -10.82 3.51
CA LEU A 86 0.60 -11.19 2.10
C LEU A 86 1.84 -12.07 1.87
N VAL A 87 2.99 -11.67 2.42
CA VAL A 87 4.23 -12.44 2.37
C VAL A 87 4.06 -13.82 2.99
N LEU A 88 3.42 -13.90 4.16
CA LEU A 88 3.12 -15.17 4.84
C LEU A 88 2.21 -16.04 3.98
N GLY A 89 1.09 -15.51 3.47
CA GLY A 89 0.15 -16.26 2.65
C GLY A 89 0.79 -16.82 1.38
N VAL A 90 1.61 -16.02 0.70
CA VAL A 90 2.35 -16.48 -0.50
C VAL A 90 3.34 -17.59 -0.17
N ARG A 91 4.06 -17.49 0.93
CA ARG A 91 5.05 -18.49 1.34
C ARG A 91 4.44 -19.74 1.92
N THR A 92 3.43 -19.61 2.79
CA THR A 92 2.89 -20.76 3.57
C THR A 92 1.69 -21.43 2.90
N ILE A 93 0.80 -20.66 2.24
CA ILE A 93 -0.39 -21.18 1.58
C ILE A 93 -0.08 -21.58 0.14
N HIS A 94 0.58 -20.70 -0.61
CA HIS A 94 0.92 -20.96 -2.02
C HIS A 94 2.26 -21.69 -2.21
N HIS A 95 3.12 -21.74 -1.19
CA HIS A 95 4.47 -22.34 -1.24
C HIS A 95 5.32 -21.83 -2.40
N ARG A 96 5.31 -20.52 -2.65
CA ARG A 96 6.07 -19.89 -3.73
C ARG A 96 6.93 -18.71 -3.25
N SER A 97 7.88 -18.30 -4.10
CA SER A 97 8.78 -17.19 -3.80
C SER A 97 8.09 -15.84 -3.99
N LEU A 98 8.44 -14.83 -3.16
CA LEU A 98 7.94 -13.46 -3.32
C LEU A 98 8.38 -12.83 -4.65
N LYS A 99 9.52 -13.25 -5.17
CA LYS A 99 10.03 -12.78 -6.47
C LYS A 99 9.01 -12.99 -7.59
N SER A 100 8.22 -14.07 -7.52
CA SER A 100 7.18 -14.37 -8.49
C SER A 100 6.07 -13.33 -8.56
N LEU A 101 5.86 -12.54 -7.48
CA LEU A 101 4.91 -11.42 -7.44
C LEU A 101 5.51 -10.12 -7.97
N VAL A 102 6.82 -9.95 -7.90
CA VAL A 102 7.49 -8.69 -8.25
C VAL A 102 7.81 -8.61 -9.74
N SER A 103 8.42 -9.66 -10.28
CA SER A 103 8.94 -9.62 -11.65
C SER A 103 9.21 -10.99 -12.22
N SER A 104 8.94 -11.14 -13.52
CA SER A 104 9.40 -12.29 -14.32
C SER A 104 10.87 -12.18 -14.75
N ARG A 105 11.55 -11.08 -14.41
CA ARG A 105 12.97 -10.85 -14.75
C ARG A 105 13.90 -11.45 -13.70
N LYS A 106 15.12 -11.80 -14.12
CA LYS A 106 16.14 -12.34 -13.21
C LYS A 106 16.70 -11.29 -12.25
N THR A 107 16.81 -10.04 -12.69
CA THR A 107 17.40 -8.92 -11.95
C THR A 107 16.45 -7.72 -11.93
N ILE A 108 16.56 -6.88 -10.89
CA ILE A 108 15.85 -5.60 -10.78
C ILE A 108 16.57 -4.58 -11.66
N ASP A 109 15.81 -3.86 -12.47
CA ASP A 109 16.30 -2.81 -13.38
C ASP A 109 16.19 -1.44 -12.70
N TRP A 110 17.21 -1.10 -11.93
CA TRP A 110 17.23 0.16 -11.16
C TRP A 110 17.14 1.40 -12.04
N ASN A 111 17.70 1.38 -13.24
CA ASN A 111 17.64 2.53 -14.15
C ASN A 111 16.20 2.86 -14.55
N ARG A 112 15.37 1.84 -14.77
CA ARG A 112 13.94 2.03 -15.07
C ARG A 112 13.17 2.55 -13.88
N ILE A 113 13.49 2.07 -12.67
CA ILE A 113 12.86 2.56 -11.44
C ILE A 113 13.20 4.03 -11.22
N LEU A 114 14.47 4.39 -11.32
CA LEU A 114 14.94 5.77 -11.18
C LEU A 114 14.35 6.69 -12.25
N PHE A 115 14.29 6.23 -13.50
CA PHE A 115 13.66 7.00 -14.58
C PHE A 115 12.18 7.25 -14.30
N GLY A 116 11.43 6.21 -13.91
CA GLY A 116 10.01 6.34 -13.57
C GLY A 116 9.80 7.28 -12.39
N PHE A 117 10.62 7.15 -11.34
CA PHE A 117 10.59 8.07 -10.19
C PHE A 117 10.87 9.52 -10.60
N ALA A 118 11.95 9.77 -11.34
CA ALA A 118 12.32 11.12 -11.77
C ALA A 118 11.26 11.75 -12.68
N PHE A 119 10.67 10.96 -13.59
CA PHE A 119 9.60 11.41 -14.47
C PHE A 119 8.36 11.85 -13.66
N TRP A 120 7.85 10.99 -12.77
CA TRP A 120 6.68 11.31 -11.95
C TRP A 120 6.95 12.43 -10.96
N PHE A 121 8.15 12.49 -10.37
CA PHE A 121 8.55 13.60 -9.51
C PHE A 121 8.50 14.94 -10.26
N LEU A 122 9.06 14.99 -11.48
CA LEU A 122 9.01 16.20 -12.30
C LEU A 122 7.57 16.59 -12.66
N VAL A 123 6.75 15.64 -13.08
CA VAL A 123 5.33 15.88 -13.37
C VAL A 123 4.61 16.43 -12.13
N SER A 124 4.82 15.83 -10.96
CA SER A 124 4.20 16.30 -9.70
C SER A 124 4.61 17.72 -9.34
N VAL A 125 5.91 18.05 -9.48
CA VAL A 125 6.40 19.42 -9.24
C VAL A 125 5.75 20.42 -10.19
N ILE A 126 5.65 20.08 -11.49
CA ILE A 126 5.00 20.95 -12.48
C ILE A 126 3.51 21.15 -12.14
N LEU A 127 2.79 20.08 -11.79
CA LEU A 127 1.37 20.17 -11.44
C LEU A 127 1.14 21.04 -10.20
N ILE A 128 1.92 20.85 -9.12
CA ILE A 128 1.84 21.70 -7.92
C ILE A 128 2.17 23.15 -8.24
N PHE A 129 3.15 23.41 -9.10
CA PHE A 129 3.51 24.77 -9.51
C PHE A 129 2.40 25.44 -10.33
N LEU A 130 1.76 24.72 -11.24
CA LEU A 130 0.62 25.22 -12.01
C LEU A 130 -0.60 25.47 -11.11
N ASP A 131 -0.85 24.61 -10.13
CA ASP A 131 -1.91 24.80 -9.14
C ASP A 131 -1.65 26.05 -8.30
N TYR A 132 -0.43 26.24 -7.81
CA TYR A 132 -0.01 27.47 -7.12
C TYR A 132 -0.22 28.74 -7.95
N LEU A 133 0.04 28.70 -9.25
CA LEU A 133 -0.20 29.85 -10.13
C LEU A 133 -1.69 30.14 -10.35
N SER A 134 -2.53 29.10 -10.32
CA SER A 134 -3.96 29.23 -10.55
C SER A 134 -4.75 29.61 -9.30
N HIS A 135 -4.33 29.10 -8.13
CA HIS A 135 -5.01 29.25 -6.86
C HIS A 135 -4.01 29.55 -5.73
N PRO A 136 -3.30 30.70 -5.77
CA PRO A 136 -2.29 31.03 -4.76
C PRO A 136 -2.87 31.19 -3.36
N GLU A 137 -4.18 31.50 -3.24
CA GLU A 137 -4.90 31.63 -1.98
C GLU A 137 -5.06 30.33 -1.19
N ASP A 138 -4.95 29.17 -1.85
CA ASP A 138 -5.04 27.86 -1.21
C ASP A 138 -3.72 27.46 -0.53
N PHE A 139 -2.63 28.19 -0.82
CA PHE A 139 -1.30 27.89 -0.30
C PHE A 139 -0.96 28.76 0.92
N LEU A 140 -1.00 28.13 2.10
CA LEU A 140 -0.62 28.77 3.35
C LEU A 140 0.83 28.45 3.73
N ASN A 141 1.61 29.48 4.02
CA ASN A 141 2.98 29.31 4.51
C ASN A 141 2.98 29.02 6.01
N ASN A 142 2.98 27.75 6.39
CA ASN A 142 3.09 27.29 7.77
C ASN A 142 4.36 26.44 8.01
N PHE A 143 5.40 26.64 7.22
CA PHE A 143 6.63 25.88 7.30
C PHE A 143 7.26 25.89 8.69
N LYS A 144 7.43 24.69 9.26
CA LYS A 144 8.15 24.45 10.52
C LYS A 144 9.19 23.36 10.28
N LEU A 145 10.46 23.67 10.46
CA LEU A 145 11.57 22.80 10.09
C LEU A 145 11.48 21.41 10.76
N VAL A 146 11.24 21.35 12.07
CA VAL A 146 11.23 20.06 12.80
C VAL A 146 10.10 19.15 12.33
N PRO A 147 8.81 19.56 12.31
CA PRO A 147 7.74 18.75 11.75
C PRO A 147 7.97 18.36 10.29
N PHE A 148 8.53 19.24 9.49
CA PHE A 148 8.84 18.96 8.08
C PHE A 148 9.90 17.84 7.93
N VAL A 149 10.99 17.91 8.71
CA VAL A 149 12.04 16.87 8.67
C VAL A 149 11.46 15.51 9.12
N ILE A 150 10.63 15.51 10.17
CA ILE A 150 9.95 14.30 10.63
C ILE A 150 9.05 13.73 9.51
N LEU A 151 8.24 14.59 8.87
CA LEU A 151 7.40 14.19 7.73
C LEU A 151 8.21 13.57 6.60
N VAL A 152 9.33 14.18 6.23
CA VAL A 152 10.22 13.66 5.17
C VAL A 152 10.75 12.29 5.55
N VAL A 153 11.24 12.11 6.78
CA VAL A 153 11.75 10.81 7.26
C VAL A 153 10.64 9.74 7.26
N VAL A 154 9.48 10.06 7.83
CA VAL A 154 8.33 9.15 7.86
C VAL A 154 7.91 8.77 6.44
N SER A 155 7.79 9.74 5.55
CA SER A 155 7.37 9.50 4.16
C SER A 155 8.38 8.65 3.40
N LEU A 156 9.67 8.97 3.46
CA LEU A 156 10.70 8.23 2.72
C LEU A 156 10.88 6.79 3.22
N VAL A 157 10.67 6.55 4.51
CA VAL A 157 10.84 5.21 5.10
C VAL A 157 9.56 4.38 4.98
N PHE A 158 8.40 4.93 5.27
CA PHE A 158 7.18 4.16 5.48
C PHE A 158 6.23 4.14 4.27
N ILE A 159 6.15 5.20 3.45
CA ILE A 159 5.32 5.17 2.23
C ILE A 159 5.75 4.05 1.26
N PRO A 160 7.05 3.72 1.08
CA PRO A 160 7.42 2.57 0.28
C PRO A 160 6.83 1.23 0.72
N PHE A 161 6.55 1.03 2.02
CA PHE A 161 5.86 -0.19 2.49
C PHE A 161 4.39 -0.20 2.09
N GLN A 162 3.70 0.95 2.21
CA GLN A 162 2.32 1.10 1.75
C GLN A 162 2.21 0.81 0.26
N THR A 163 2.96 1.53 -0.56
CA THR A 163 2.93 1.36 -2.02
C THR A 163 3.35 -0.04 -2.46
N SER A 164 4.34 -0.65 -1.77
CA SER A 164 4.73 -2.04 -2.03
C SER A 164 3.62 -3.02 -1.71
N PHE A 165 2.90 -2.82 -0.61
CA PHE A 165 1.75 -3.65 -0.26
C PHE A 165 0.67 -3.58 -1.34
N GLU A 166 0.27 -2.38 -1.74
CA GLU A 166 -0.76 -2.16 -2.74
C GLU A 166 -0.36 -2.75 -4.10
N GLU A 167 0.85 -2.46 -4.58
CA GLU A 167 1.36 -2.99 -5.84
C GLU A 167 1.47 -4.53 -5.83
N LEU A 168 1.99 -5.12 -4.74
CA LEU A 168 2.13 -6.57 -4.64
C LEU A 168 0.77 -7.27 -4.51
N LEU A 169 -0.19 -6.65 -3.81
CA LEU A 169 -1.54 -7.20 -3.67
C LEU A 169 -2.30 -7.13 -5.00
N PHE A 170 -2.40 -5.94 -5.61
CA PHE A 170 -3.23 -5.74 -6.81
C PHE A 170 -2.51 -6.21 -8.07
N ARG A 171 -1.32 -5.68 -8.36
CA ARG A 171 -0.59 -5.96 -9.61
C ARG A 171 0.25 -7.23 -9.56
N GLY A 172 0.61 -7.69 -8.37
CA GLY A 172 1.28 -8.98 -8.18
C GLY A 172 0.28 -10.10 -8.02
N TYR A 173 -0.34 -10.16 -6.86
CA TYR A 173 -1.11 -11.30 -6.40
C TYR A 173 -2.46 -11.46 -7.09
N LEU A 174 -3.33 -10.44 -7.05
CA LEU A 174 -4.66 -10.48 -7.65
C LEU A 174 -4.59 -10.59 -9.17
N MET A 175 -3.70 -9.85 -9.83
CA MET A 175 -3.55 -9.92 -11.27
C MET A 175 -3.14 -11.31 -11.74
N GLN A 176 -2.27 -12.00 -11.02
CA GLN A 176 -1.90 -13.39 -11.34
C GLN A 176 -3.06 -14.35 -11.08
N GLY A 177 -3.74 -14.26 -9.93
CA GLY A 177 -4.87 -15.12 -9.59
C GLY A 177 -6.03 -14.99 -10.58
N ILE A 178 -6.44 -13.77 -10.89
CA ILE A 178 -7.49 -13.49 -11.86
C ILE A 178 -7.06 -13.95 -13.27
N GLY A 179 -5.78 -13.72 -13.64
CA GLY A 179 -5.24 -14.14 -14.93
C GLY A 179 -5.28 -15.65 -15.15
N LEU A 180 -5.12 -16.45 -14.11
CA LEU A 180 -5.30 -17.91 -14.18
C LEU A 180 -6.76 -18.31 -14.40
N LEU A 181 -7.70 -17.61 -13.78
CA LEU A 181 -9.14 -17.88 -13.93
C LEU A 181 -9.63 -17.56 -15.36
N PHE A 182 -9.31 -16.39 -15.86
CA PHE A 182 -9.82 -15.92 -17.16
C PHE A 182 -8.97 -16.38 -18.37
N LYS A 183 -7.80 -16.94 -18.14
CA LYS A 183 -6.86 -17.42 -19.17
C LYS A 183 -6.51 -16.34 -20.25
N ASN A 184 -6.64 -15.08 -19.92
CA ASN A 184 -6.24 -13.95 -20.73
C ASN A 184 -5.59 -12.86 -19.89
N ALA A 185 -4.88 -11.91 -20.51
CA ALA A 185 -4.16 -10.86 -19.81
C ALA A 185 -4.97 -9.57 -19.59
N TRP A 186 -6.04 -9.38 -20.35
CA TRP A 186 -6.81 -8.13 -20.34
C TRP A 186 -7.79 -8.06 -19.17
N ALA A 187 -8.47 -9.17 -18.86
CA ALA A 187 -9.42 -9.22 -17.75
C ALA A 187 -8.76 -8.90 -16.39
N PRO A 188 -7.62 -9.55 -16.00
CA PRO A 188 -6.97 -9.19 -14.76
C PRO A 188 -6.45 -7.76 -14.75
N LEU A 189 -5.90 -7.27 -15.86
CA LEU A 189 -5.42 -5.89 -15.96
C LEU A 189 -6.55 -4.89 -15.71
N PHE A 190 -7.70 -5.08 -16.36
CA PHE A 190 -8.86 -4.21 -16.19
C PHE A 190 -9.41 -4.27 -14.76
N LEU A 191 -9.67 -5.47 -14.24
CA LEU A 191 -10.27 -5.65 -12.91
C LEU A 191 -9.37 -5.12 -11.78
N THR A 192 -8.05 -5.34 -11.88
CA THR A 192 -7.13 -4.81 -10.86
C THR A 192 -6.91 -3.30 -11.00
N SER A 193 -7.04 -2.72 -12.18
CA SER A 193 -6.96 -1.26 -12.38
C SER A 193 -8.20 -0.51 -11.91
N VAL A 194 -9.38 -1.16 -11.92
CA VAL A 194 -10.62 -0.57 -11.40
C VAL A 194 -10.70 -0.72 -9.87
N GLY A 195 -10.11 -1.78 -9.32
CA GLY A 195 -10.10 -2.04 -7.88
C GLY A 195 -8.97 -1.34 -7.11
N PHE A 196 -8.02 -0.75 -7.82
CA PHE A 196 -6.91 0.05 -7.28
C PHE A 196 -7.29 1.53 -7.25
#